data_16bcdf5b55d8d335a18f6a7e93a4ab68
#
_entry.id   16bcdf5b55d8d335a18f6a7e93a4ab68
#
_cell.length_a   1.000
_cell.length_b   1.000
_cell.length_c   1.000
_cell.angle_alpha   90.00
_cell.angle_beta   90.00
_cell.angle_gamma   90.00
#
_symmetry.space_group_name_H-M   'P 1'
#
loop_
_entity.id
_entity.type
_entity.pdbx_description
1 polymer ?
#
loop_
_entity_poly.entity_id
_entity_poly.type
_entity_poly.pdbx_seq_one_letter_code
_entity_poly.pdbx_strand_id
1 'polypeptide(L)'
;MANIGATTAFYKVETALTRANSEVSKSMERLATGKANANAGDRSSYVAMADTFRLDFVGTKAGIKGASVVMGYLETGMRVLDSASSLLSRLQELAVLGANDTNTTADHEAINLEAEAIADEFNRLMTTSTYKGRDIYTDTASSLYVSMGGRDQEMTFGIGKIDYTALYGANVFGSTERTISGGPNAVSYTHLRAHETRHDLVCRL
;
A
#
# COMPACT_ATOMS: atom_id res chain seq x y z
N MET A 1 17.71 62.13 -55.64
CA MET A 1 16.85 61.79 -54.45
C MET A 1 15.74 60.77 -54.71
N ALA A 2 15.54 60.31 -55.94
CA ALA A 2 14.50 59.28 -56.26
C ALA A 2 14.90 57.83 -55.85
N ASN A 3 16.16 57.57 -55.63
CA ASN A 3 16.64 56.18 -55.41
C ASN A 3 16.49 55.67 -53.96
N ILE A 4 16.40 56.56 -52.96
CA ILE A 4 16.28 56.19 -51.56
C ILE A 4 14.86 55.74 -51.22
N GLY A 5 13.83 56.35 -51.85
CA GLY A 5 12.44 56.01 -51.65
C GLY A 5 12.08 54.60 -52.22
N ALA A 6 12.69 54.26 -53.37
CA ALA A 6 12.53 52.95 -53.99
C ALA A 6 13.18 51.83 -53.19
N THR A 7 14.36 52.06 -52.63
CA THR A 7 15.07 51.13 -51.74
C THR A 7 14.31 50.86 -50.45
N THR A 8 13.75 51.91 -49.83
CA THR A 8 12.97 51.79 -48.61
C THR A 8 11.64 51.01 -48.84
N ALA A 9 11.00 51.23 -49.98
CA ALA A 9 9.81 50.48 -50.34
C ALA A 9 10.14 48.99 -50.61
N PHE A 10 11.25 48.70 -51.27
CA PHE A 10 11.72 47.35 -51.49
C PHE A 10 12.01 46.60 -50.18
N TYR A 11 12.70 47.21 -49.25
CA TYR A 11 12.96 46.61 -47.92
C TYR A 11 11.69 46.38 -47.13
N LYS A 12 10.68 47.22 -47.24
CA LYS A 12 9.39 47.02 -46.58
C LYS A 12 8.65 45.80 -47.18
N VAL A 13 8.69 45.64 -48.52
CA VAL A 13 8.08 44.48 -49.17
C VAL A 13 8.82 43.20 -48.85
N GLU A 14 10.15 43.22 -48.85
CA GLU A 14 10.98 42.07 -48.47
C GLU A 14 10.71 41.64 -47.02
N THR A 15 10.67 42.58 -46.11
CA THR A 15 10.34 42.30 -44.68
C THR A 15 8.91 41.74 -44.56
N ALA A 16 7.93 42.28 -45.27
CA ALA A 16 6.58 41.80 -45.23
C ALA A 16 6.47 40.36 -45.84
N LEU A 17 7.19 40.09 -46.91
CA LEU A 17 7.25 38.74 -47.52
C LEU A 17 7.92 37.73 -46.60
N THR A 18 9.02 38.06 -45.97
CA THR A 18 9.70 37.23 -44.99
C THR A 18 8.79 36.89 -43.81
N ARG A 19 8.08 37.91 -43.32
CA ARG A 19 7.10 37.71 -42.22
C ARG A 19 5.96 36.80 -42.66
N ALA A 20 5.38 37.02 -43.82
CA ALA A 20 4.30 36.19 -44.38
C ALA A 20 4.77 34.71 -44.56
N ASN A 21 5.96 34.49 -45.11
CA ASN A 21 6.54 33.14 -45.23
C ASN A 21 6.74 32.48 -43.87
N SER A 22 7.20 33.20 -42.87
CA SER A 22 7.36 32.68 -41.50
C SER A 22 6.02 32.26 -40.90
N GLU A 23 4.96 33.08 -41.09
CA GLU A 23 3.62 32.77 -40.56
C GLU A 23 2.97 31.59 -41.31
N VAL A 24 3.19 31.47 -42.63
CA VAL A 24 2.75 30.30 -43.41
C VAL A 24 3.46 29.04 -42.91
N SER A 25 4.78 29.08 -42.72
CA SER A 25 5.54 27.92 -42.22
C SER A 25 5.04 27.50 -40.84
N LYS A 26 4.79 28.44 -39.90
CA LYS A 26 4.21 28.14 -38.61
C LYS A 26 2.80 27.53 -38.70
N SER A 27 1.98 28.06 -39.61
CA SER A 27 0.64 27.56 -39.79
C SER A 27 0.62 26.15 -40.38
N MET A 28 1.51 25.85 -41.32
CA MET A 28 1.72 24.48 -41.85
C MET A 28 2.20 23.51 -40.77
N GLU A 29 3.12 23.94 -39.92
CA GLU A 29 3.62 23.12 -38.82
C GLU A 29 2.51 22.82 -37.77
N ARG A 30 1.70 23.83 -37.45
CA ARG A 30 0.52 23.65 -36.58
C ARG A 30 -0.50 22.72 -37.19
N LEU A 31 -0.72 22.79 -38.46
CA LEU A 31 -1.63 21.89 -39.18
C LEU A 31 -1.08 20.46 -39.20
N ALA A 32 0.22 20.29 -39.51
CA ALA A 32 0.87 18.99 -39.55
C ALA A 32 0.94 18.30 -38.19
N THR A 33 1.19 19.06 -37.13
CA THR A 33 1.28 18.53 -35.73
C THR A 33 -0.06 18.47 -35.01
N GLY A 34 -1.10 19.14 -35.51
CA GLY A 34 -2.37 19.29 -34.83
C GLY A 34 -2.32 20.09 -33.51
N LYS A 35 -1.21 20.78 -33.24
CA LYS A 35 -0.98 21.55 -32.02
C LYS A 35 -0.91 23.04 -32.31
N ALA A 36 -1.61 23.84 -31.51
CA ALA A 36 -1.55 25.31 -31.61
C ALA A 36 -0.16 25.88 -31.28
N ASN A 37 0.56 25.22 -30.38
CA ASN A 37 1.94 25.55 -30.00
C ASN A 37 2.81 24.31 -30.30
N ALA A 38 3.49 24.30 -31.44
CA ALA A 38 4.27 23.16 -31.90
C ALA A 38 5.72 23.23 -31.38
N ASN A 39 6.28 24.42 -31.30
CA ASN A 39 7.68 24.66 -30.93
C ASN A 39 7.79 25.33 -29.56
N ALA A 40 8.91 25.07 -28.88
CA ALA A 40 9.25 25.71 -27.60
C ALA A 40 9.31 27.25 -27.68
N GLY A 41 9.53 27.81 -28.88
CA GLY A 41 9.48 29.25 -29.13
C GLY A 41 8.05 29.82 -29.27
N ASP A 42 7.05 28.97 -29.49
CA ASP A 42 5.66 29.39 -29.61
C ASP A 42 5.05 29.46 -28.20
N ARG A 43 4.96 30.67 -27.63
CA ARG A 43 4.41 30.84 -26.27
C ARG A 43 5.03 29.84 -25.28
N SER A 44 6.30 29.95 -25.05
CA SER A 44 7.09 29.01 -24.22
C SER A 44 6.46 28.63 -22.89
N SER A 45 5.73 29.56 -22.25
CA SER A 45 5.01 29.29 -21.00
C SER A 45 3.87 28.26 -21.17
N TYR A 46 3.15 28.28 -22.28
CA TYR A 46 2.08 27.32 -22.53
C TYR A 46 2.64 25.94 -22.92
N VAL A 47 3.75 25.89 -23.66
CA VAL A 47 4.44 24.63 -23.98
C VAL A 47 4.97 23.98 -22.72
N ALA A 48 5.66 24.74 -21.87
CA ALA A 48 6.16 24.27 -20.59
C ALA A 48 5.03 23.77 -19.67
N MET A 49 3.90 24.51 -19.63
CA MET A 49 2.72 24.08 -18.86
C MET A 49 2.12 22.77 -19.42
N ALA A 50 2.00 22.64 -20.73
CA ALA A 50 1.48 21.42 -21.36
C ALA A 50 2.38 20.22 -21.08
N ASP A 51 3.70 20.39 -21.13
CA ASP A 51 4.65 19.31 -20.85
C ASP A 51 4.62 18.93 -19.36
N THR A 52 4.45 19.91 -18.46
CA THR A 52 4.27 19.66 -17.02
C THR A 52 3.00 18.82 -16.80
N PHE A 53 1.86 19.20 -17.38
CA PHE A 53 0.63 18.42 -17.25
C PHE A 53 0.72 17.02 -17.84
N ARG A 54 1.48 16.84 -18.93
CA ARG A 54 1.73 15.50 -19.50
C ARG A 54 2.54 14.63 -18.54
N LEU A 55 3.57 15.21 -17.92
CA LEU A 55 4.38 14.52 -16.89
C LEU A 55 3.51 14.16 -15.68
N ASP A 56 2.72 15.08 -15.18
CA ASP A 56 1.82 14.87 -14.04
C ASP A 56 0.77 13.80 -14.36
N PHE A 57 0.22 13.80 -15.58
CA PHE A 57 -0.72 12.77 -16.04
C PHE A 57 -0.08 11.37 -16.07
N VAL A 58 1.13 11.26 -16.63
CA VAL A 58 1.86 9.98 -16.68
C VAL A 58 2.24 9.53 -15.26
N GLY A 59 2.69 10.45 -14.42
CA GLY A 59 3.00 10.19 -13.02
C GLY A 59 1.78 9.69 -12.25
N THR A 60 0.66 10.40 -12.35
CA THR A 60 -0.59 10.00 -11.69
C THR A 60 -1.09 8.63 -12.17
N LYS A 61 -1.02 8.36 -13.47
CA LYS A 61 -1.38 7.06 -14.03
C LYS A 61 -0.49 5.93 -13.50
N ALA A 62 0.80 6.20 -13.31
CA ALA A 62 1.73 5.25 -12.68
C ALA A 62 1.40 5.06 -11.19
N GLY A 63 1.07 6.15 -10.49
CA GLY A 63 0.63 6.13 -9.09
C GLY A 63 -0.62 5.29 -8.86
N ILE A 64 -1.63 5.39 -9.74
CA ILE A 64 -2.83 4.55 -9.68
C ILE A 64 -2.48 3.05 -9.77
N LYS A 65 -1.53 2.70 -10.64
CA LYS A 65 -1.04 1.31 -10.72
C LYS A 65 -0.31 0.90 -9.45
N GLY A 66 0.48 1.78 -8.86
CA GLY A 66 1.12 1.58 -7.57
C GLY A 66 0.10 1.35 -6.45
N ALA A 67 -0.93 2.20 -6.38
CA ALA A 67 -2.02 2.07 -5.41
C ALA A 67 -2.78 0.73 -5.55
N SER A 68 -2.99 0.23 -6.76
CA SER A 68 -3.62 -1.08 -6.96
C SER A 68 -2.81 -2.24 -6.39
N VAL A 69 -1.48 -2.13 -6.39
CA VAL A 69 -0.59 -3.13 -5.73
C VAL A 69 -0.72 -3.05 -4.22
N VAL A 70 -0.82 -1.84 -3.66
CA VAL A 70 -1.07 -1.64 -2.21
C VAL A 70 -2.42 -2.23 -1.80
N MET A 71 -3.46 -2.03 -2.62
CA MET A 71 -4.78 -2.65 -2.38
C MET A 71 -4.67 -4.19 -2.30
N GLY A 72 -3.94 -4.82 -3.23
CA GLY A 72 -3.69 -6.27 -3.17
C GLY A 72 -2.92 -6.72 -1.93
N TYR A 73 -1.96 -5.92 -1.46
CA TYR A 73 -1.26 -6.19 -0.20
C TYR A 73 -2.22 -6.14 0.99
N LEU A 74 -3.03 -5.09 1.09
CA LEU A 74 -4.00 -4.93 2.18
C LEU A 74 -5.08 -6.01 2.15
N GLU A 75 -5.59 -6.37 0.97
CA GLU A 75 -6.56 -7.46 0.82
C GLU A 75 -5.99 -8.81 1.28
N THR A 76 -4.73 -9.07 0.93
CA THR A 76 -4.05 -10.30 1.42
C THR A 76 -3.90 -10.26 2.93
N GLY A 77 -3.51 -9.11 3.51
CA GLY A 77 -3.45 -8.92 4.96
C GLY A 77 -4.78 -9.15 5.66
N MET A 78 -5.88 -8.64 5.10
CA MET A 78 -7.23 -8.86 5.64
C MET A 78 -7.61 -10.34 5.63
N ARG A 79 -7.33 -11.08 4.54
CA ARG A 79 -7.60 -12.53 4.47
C ARG A 79 -6.81 -13.31 5.51
N VAL A 80 -5.57 -12.92 5.76
CA VAL A 80 -4.75 -13.52 6.83
C VAL A 80 -5.36 -13.23 8.20
N LEU A 81 -5.84 -12.00 8.45
CA LEU A 81 -6.51 -11.65 9.69
C LEU A 81 -7.83 -12.40 9.89
N ASP A 82 -8.61 -12.60 8.83
CA ASP A 82 -9.85 -13.41 8.89
C ASP A 82 -9.53 -14.86 9.29
N SER A 83 -8.49 -15.44 8.70
CA SER A 83 -8.03 -16.78 9.07
C SER A 83 -7.54 -16.83 10.51
N ALA A 84 -6.75 -15.83 10.93
CA ALA A 84 -6.27 -15.70 12.30
C ALA A 84 -7.43 -15.56 13.30
N SER A 85 -8.45 -14.77 12.97
CA SER A 85 -9.66 -14.60 13.79
C SER A 85 -10.43 -15.92 13.97
N SER A 86 -10.53 -16.74 12.93
CA SER A 86 -11.18 -18.05 13.02
C SER A 86 -10.41 -19.01 13.93
N LEU A 87 -9.07 -19.01 13.88
CA LEU A 87 -8.23 -19.79 14.78
C LEU A 87 -8.39 -19.33 16.24
N LEU A 88 -8.42 -18.00 16.47
CA LEU A 88 -8.65 -17.46 17.82
C LEU A 88 -10.05 -17.81 18.36
N SER A 89 -11.07 -17.79 17.54
CA SER A 89 -12.42 -18.23 17.94
C SER A 89 -12.44 -19.69 18.36
N ARG A 90 -11.75 -20.56 17.61
CA ARG A 90 -11.62 -21.97 18.00
C ARG A 90 -10.81 -22.14 19.28
N LEU A 91 -9.75 -21.36 19.47
CA LEU A 91 -8.97 -21.37 20.69
C LEU A 91 -9.82 -20.95 21.92
N GLN A 92 -10.70 -19.97 21.72
CA GLN A 92 -11.64 -19.54 22.77
C GLN A 92 -12.65 -20.64 23.12
N GLU A 93 -13.19 -21.37 22.13
CA GLU A 93 -14.03 -22.52 22.39
C GLU A 93 -13.32 -23.58 23.24
N LEU A 94 -12.08 -23.91 22.88
CA LEU A 94 -11.26 -24.86 23.63
C LEU A 94 -10.95 -24.36 25.05
N ALA A 95 -10.73 -23.05 25.24
CA ALA A 95 -10.52 -22.46 26.55
C ALA A 95 -11.75 -22.60 27.44
N VAL A 96 -12.93 -22.35 26.90
CA VAL A 96 -14.19 -22.53 27.65
C VAL A 96 -14.40 -24.01 27.98
N LEU A 97 -14.14 -24.91 27.02
CA LEU A 97 -14.24 -26.33 27.25
C LEU A 97 -13.26 -26.82 28.33
N GLY A 98 -12.00 -26.35 28.25
CA GLY A 98 -10.96 -26.70 29.22
C GLY A 98 -11.17 -26.13 30.63
N ALA A 99 -11.95 -25.04 30.75
CA ALA A 99 -12.29 -24.44 32.06
C ALA A 99 -13.36 -25.23 32.83
N ASN A 100 -13.83 -26.32 32.33
CA ASN A 100 -14.91 -27.09 32.91
C ASN A 100 -14.40 -28.08 33.97
N ASP A 101 -14.79 -27.95 35.23
CA ASP A 101 -14.37 -28.83 36.32
C ASP A 101 -14.84 -30.28 36.20
N THR A 102 -15.72 -30.58 35.25
CA THR A 102 -16.21 -31.95 34.96
C THR A 102 -15.24 -32.75 34.10
N ASN A 103 -14.22 -32.11 33.51
CA ASN A 103 -13.24 -32.76 32.68
C ASN A 103 -12.28 -33.64 33.49
N THR A 104 -11.92 -34.79 32.94
CA THR A 104 -10.85 -35.62 33.46
C THR A 104 -9.48 -35.07 33.08
N THR A 105 -8.43 -35.54 33.73
CA THR A 105 -7.04 -35.16 33.39
C THR A 105 -6.72 -35.50 31.94
N ALA A 106 -7.21 -36.62 31.41
CA ALA A 106 -7.02 -37.01 30.01
C ALA A 106 -7.75 -36.08 29.04
N ASP A 107 -8.95 -35.57 29.41
CA ASP A 107 -9.67 -34.60 28.61
C ASP A 107 -8.93 -33.27 28.55
N HIS A 108 -8.41 -32.80 29.67
CA HIS A 108 -7.58 -31.58 29.71
C HIS A 108 -6.32 -31.70 28.86
N GLU A 109 -5.65 -32.87 28.89
CA GLU A 109 -4.47 -33.13 28.05
C GLU A 109 -4.81 -33.09 26.56
N ALA A 110 -5.92 -33.72 26.16
CA ALA A 110 -6.38 -33.71 24.76
C ALA A 110 -6.76 -32.29 24.28
N ILE A 111 -7.47 -31.52 25.12
CA ILE A 111 -7.83 -30.13 24.84
C ILE A 111 -6.57 -29.26 24.70
N ASN A 112 -5.58 -29.46 25.58
CA ASN A 112 -4.33 -28.71 25.53
C ASN A 112 -3.53 -29.00 24.26
N LEU A 113 -3.44 -30.25 23.83
CA LEU A 113 -2.77 -30.64 22.58
C LEU A 113 -3.45 -29.99 21.35
N GLU A 114 -4.79 -29.96 21.30
CA GLU A 114 -5.52 -29.29 20.22
C GLU A 114 -5.28 -27.78 20.25
N ALA A 115 -5.31 -27.19 21.43
CA ALA A 115 -5.08 -25.75 21.61
C ALA A 115 -3.66 -25.35 21.22
N GLU A 116 -2.66 -26.17 21.54
CA GLU A 116 -1.26 -25.97 21.17
C GLU A 116 -1.08 -26.03 19.65
N ALA A 117 -1.68 -26.99 18.97
CA ALA A 117 -1.64 -27.09 17.52
C ALA A 117 -2.25 -25.86 16.82
N ILE A 118 -3.37 -25.35 17.35
CA ILE A 118 -4.00 -24.12 16.83
C ILE A 118 -3.13 -22.89 17.06
N ALA A 119 -2.51 -22.78 18.24
CA ALA A 119 -1.62 -21.68 18.56
C ALA A 119 -0.36 -21.70 17.67
N ASP A 120 0.20 -22.86 17.38
CA ASP A 120 1.33 -23.00 16.47
C ASP A 120 0.95 -22.60 15.04
N GLU A 121 -0.23 -23.01 14.57
CA GLU A 121 -0.71 -22.59 13.26
C GLU A 121 -0.98 -21.07 13.20
N PHE A 122 -1.53 -20.49 14.27
CA PHE A 122 -1.71 -19.04 14.38
C PHE A 122 -0.36 -18.30 14.29
N ASN A 123 0.63 -18.76 15.05
CA ASN A 123 1.96 -18.16 14.99
C ASN A 123 2.61 -18.33 13.60
N ARG A 124 2.47 -19.52 13.00
CA ARG A 124 2.96 -19.77 11.65
C ARG A 124 2.32 -18.82 10.65
N LEU A 125 1.00 -18.64 10.73
CA LEU A 125 0.24 -17.73 9.87
C LEU A 125 0.75 -16.29 10.00
N MET A 126 0.96 -15.82 11.23
CA MET A 126 1.41 -14.44 11.49
C MET A 126 2.87 -14.19 11.09
N THR A 127 3.73 -15.21 11.19
CA THR A 127 5.17 -15.05 10.89
C THR A 127 5.54 -15.33 9.44
N THR A 128 4.81 -16.19 8.74
CA THR A 128 5.16 -16.62 7.37
C THR A 128 4.33 -15.93 6.29
N SER A 129 3.34 -15.10 6.67
CA SER A 129 2.48 -14.42 5.70
C SER A 129 3.26 -13.36 4.94
N THR A 130 3.40 -13.56 3.63
CA THR A 130 4.15 -12.66 2.76
C THR A 130 3.33 -12.27 1.52
N TYR A 131 3.58 -11.07 1.02
CA TYR A 131 3.05 -10.60 -0.24
C TYR A 131 4.19 -10.19 -1.17
N LYS A 132 4.33 -10.88 -2.30
CA LYS A 132 5.44 -10.68 -3.26
C LYS A 132 6.83 -10.74 -2.61
N GLY A 133 7.01 -11.65 -1.64
CA GLY A 133 8.27 -11.83 -0.93
C GLY A 133 8.57 -10.79 0.16
N ARG A 134 7.59 -9.94 0.50
CA ARG A 134 7.65 -9.03 1.66
C ARG A 134 6.68 -9.48 2.72
N ASP A 135 7.09 -9.41 3.97
CA ASP A 135 6.24 -9.73 5.10
C ASP A 135 5.07 -8.75 5.16
N ILE A 136 3.87 -9.29 5.44
CA ILE A 136 2.66 -8.49 5.57
C ILE A 136 2.70 -7.71 6.89
N TYR A 137 3.17 -8.35 7.95
CA TYR A 137 3.28 -7.74 9.26
C TYR A 137 4.69 -7.23 9.49
N THR A 138 4.83 -5.91 9.56
CA THR A 138 6.11 -5.23 9.78
C THR A 138 6.25 -4.81 11.23
N ASP A 139 7.47 -4.72 11.75
CA ASP A 139 7.71 -4.30 13.14
C ASP A 139 7.16 -2.90 13.45
N THR A 140 7.11 -2.04 12.44
CA THR A 140 6.54 -0.70 12.55
C THR A 140 5.39 -0.54 11.56
N ALA A 141 4.21 -0.16 12.02
CA ALA A 141 3.08 0.17 11.16
C ALA A 141 3.44 1.33 10.21
N SER A 142 2.88 1.31 9.00
CA SER A 142 3.10 2.36 8.00
C SER A 142 4.57 2.60 7.61
N SER A 143 5.41 1.56 7.68
CA SER A 143 6.84 1.63 7.35
C SER A 143 7.13 1.53 5.85
N LEU A 144 6.15 1.10 5.07
CA LEU A 144 6.26 0.99 3.62
C LEU A 144 5.68 2.23 2.97
N TYR A 145 6.27 2.66 1.86
CA TYR A 145 5.74 3.79 1.11
C TYR A 145 5.48 3.43 -0.35
N VAL A 146 4.54 4.14 -0.95
CA VAL A 146 4.27 4.11 -2.38
C VAL A 146 4.17 5.53 -2.91
N SER A 147 4.84 5.79 -4.02
CA SER A 147 4.72 7.07 -4.72
C SER A 147 3.41 7.13 -5.48
N MET A 148 2.63 8.19 -5.26
CA MET A 148 1.37 8.45 -5.96
C MET A 148 1.58 9.15 -7.31
N GLY A 149 2.85 9.33 -7.73
CA GLY A 149 3.20 9.87 -9.04
C GLY A 149 3.05 11.39 -9.20
N GLY A 150 2.66 12.10 -8.14
CA GLY A 150 2.72 13.56 -8.05
C GLY A 150 4.03 14.03 -7.46
N ARG A 151 4.30 15.34 -7.51
CA ARG A 151 5.45 15.94 -6.83
C ARG A 151 5.25 15.81 -5.33
N ASP A 152 6.17 15.11 -4.67
CA ASP A 152 6.16 14.88 -3.21
C ASP A 152 4.87 14.23 -2.67
N GLN A 153 4.13 13.50 -3.52
CA GLN A 153 2.96 12.75 -3.08
C GLN A 153 3.35 11.29 -2.83
N GLU A 154 3.64 11.02 -1.59
CA GLU A 154 3.92 9.68 -1.09
C GLU A 154 2.83 9.27 -0.10
N MET A 155 2.43 8.02 -0.16
CA MET A 155 1.54 7.42 0.82
C MET A 155 2.27 6.31 1.55
N THR A 156 2.23 6.37 2.87
CA THR A 156 2.77 5.29 3.71
C THR A 156 1.70 4.26 3.97
N PHE A 157 2.09 2.99 3.98
CA PHE A 157 1.23 1.86 4.27
C PHE A 157 2.02 0.79 5.02
N GLY A 158 1.35 -0.21 5.52
CA GLY A 158 1.95 -1.35 6.23
C GLY A 158 1.13 -1.69 7.46
N ILE A 159 0.93 -2.97 7.69
CA ILE A 159 0.21 -3.50 8.85
C ILE A 159 1.26 -3.77 9.93
N GLY A 160 1.11 -3.14 11.08
CA GLY A 160 1.98 -3.38 12.23
C GLY A 160 1.81 -4.78 12.78
N LYS A 161 2.89 -5.33 13.33
CA LYS A 161 2.89 -6.63 13.98
C LYS A 161 1.98 -6.58 15.22
N ILE A 162 1.09 -7.54 15.33
CA ILE A 162 0.22 -7.69 16.50
C ILE A 162 1.02 -8.40 17.58
N ASP A 163 1.03 -7.87 18.78
CA ASP A 163 1.65 -8.54 19.93
C ASP A 163 0.67 -9.57 20.50
N TYR A 164 0.98 -10.84 20.26
CA TYR A 164 0.23 -11.99 20.76
C TYR A 164 1.04 -12.82 21.78
N THR A 165 2.14 -12.25 22.29
CA THR A 165 3.00 -12.92 23.27
C THR A 165 2.25 -13.37 24.51
N ALA A 166 1.18 -12.65 24.88
CA ALA A 166 0.33 -12.98 26.02
C ALA A 166 -0.49 -14.29 25.85
N LEU A 167 -0.60 -14.81 24.63
CA LEU A 167 -1.25 -16.11 24.39
C LEU A 167 -0.36 -17.29 24.81
N TYR A 168 0.93 -17.06 24.94
CA TYR A 168 1.91 -18.11 25.25
C TYR A 168 2.47 -17.93 26.66
N GLY A 169 2.76 -19.04 27.35
CA GLY A 169 3.44 -18.99 28.65
C GLY A 169 4.87 -18.46 28.56
N ALA A 170 5.39 -17.96 29.65
CA ALA A 170 6.66 -17.25 29.73
C ALA A 170 7.89 -18.07 29.25
N ASN A 171 7.79 -19.39 29.18
CA ASN A 171 8.91 -20.29 28.86
C ASN A 171 8.97 -20.76 27.42
N VAL A 172 8.13 -20.25 26.54
CA VAL A 172 7.90 -20.86 25.22
C VAL A 172 8.45 -20.06 24.05
N PHE A 173 8.77 -18.80 24.26
CA PHE A 173 9.44 -18.00 23.22
C PHE A 173 10.88 -18.47 23.06
N GLY A 174 11.12 -19.28 22.04
CA GLY A 174 12.44 -19.82 21.71
C GLY A 174 12.57 -21.35 21.79
N SER A 175 11.54 -22.06 22.25
CA SER A 175 11.48 -23.52 22.20
C SER A 175 10.67 -23.99 20.98
N THR A 176 10.92 -25.22 20.53
CA THR A 176 10.16 -25.84 19.42
C THR A 176 8.74 -26.23 19.82
N GLU A 177 8.47 -26.29 21.11
CA GLU A 177 7.15 -26.59 21.67
C GLU A 177 6.55 -25.30 22.24
N ARG A 178 5.37 -24.94 21.81
CA ARG A 178 4.65 -23.74 22.23
C ARG A 178 3.40 -24.15 22.96
N THR A 179 3.47 -24.17 24.28
CA THR A 179 2.34 -24.42 25.14
C THR A 179 1.56 -23.13 25.39
N ILE A 180 0.25 -23.20 25.37
CA ILE A 180 -0.58 -22.09 25.78
C ILE A 180 -0.48 -21.95 27.30
N SER A 181 -0.26 -20.71 27.74
CA SER A 181 -0.07 -20.34 29.14
C SER A 181 -1.18 -20.88 30.03
N GLY A 182 -0.83 -21.73 30.98
CA GLY A 182 -1.79 -22.15 32.01
C GLY A 182 -1.51 -23.48 32.71
N GLY A 183 -0.40 -24.19 32.40
CA GLY A 183 -0.11 -25.49 33.01
C GLY A 183 -1.08 -26.58 32.53
N PRO A 184 -1.04 -27.78 33.15
CA PRO A 184 -1.87 -28.92 32.73
C PRO A 184 -3.38 -28.71 32.81
N ASN A 185 -3.81 -27.55 33.27
CA ASN A 185 -5.21 -27.19 33.48
C ASN A 185 -5.65 -26.04 32.62
N ALA A 186 -5.41 -26.13 31.31
CA ALA A 186 -6.10 -25.29 30.37
C ALA A 186 -5.53 -23.92 30.00
N VAL A 187 -5.70 -23.63 28.77
CA VAL A 187 -5.86 -22.31 28.18
C VAL A 187 -6.57 -21.38 29.15
N SER A 188 -5.85 -20.44 29.73
CA SER A 188 -6.43 -19.56 30.74
C SER A 188 -7.52 -18.68 30.12
N TYR A 189 -8.76 -18.95 30.49
CA TYR A 189 -9.93 -18.16 30.08
C TYR A 189 -9.76 -16.66 30.34
N THR A 190 -9.01 -16.30 31.36
CA THR A 190 -8.72 -14.90 31.71
C THR A 190 -7.85 -14.22 30.66
N HIS A 191 -6.92 -14.92 30.01
CA HIS A 191 -6.08 -14.36 28.94
C HIS A 191 -6.84 -14.16 27.64
N LEU A 192 -7.74 -15.06 27.28
CA LEU A 192 -8.56 -14.92 26.08
C LEU A 192 -9.62 -13.82 26.25
N ARG A 193 -10.18 -13.64 27.44
CA ARG A 193 -11.12 -12.55 27.73
C ARG A 193 -10.45 -11.17 27.71
N ALA A 194 -9.18 -11.08 28.09
CA ALA A 194 -8.40 -9.85 27.94
C ALA A 194 -8.16 -9.49 26.45
N HIS A 195 -8.15 -10.48 25.56
CA HIS A 195 -8.04 -10.28 24.12
C HIS A 195 -9.35 -9.77 23.48
N GLU A 196 -10.52 -10.17 24.00
CA GLU A 196 -11.82 -9.64 23.54
C GLU A 196 -11.94 -8.14 23.78
N THR A 197 -11.44 -7.62 24.90
CA THR A 197 -11.43 -6.19 25.18
C THR A 197 -10.46 -5.39 24.31
N ARG A 198 -9.49 -6.06 23.65
CA ARG A 198 -8.60 -5.45 22.66
C ARG A 198 -9.11 -5.52 21.24
N HIS A 199 -10.13 -6.32 20.95
CA HIS A 199 -10.76 -6.39 19.63
C HIS A 199 -11.34 -5.04 19.19
N ASP A 200 -11.76 -4.19 20.13
CA ASP A 200 -12.21 -2.83 19.87
C ASP A 200 -11.08 -1.89 19.36
N LEU A 201 -9.82 -2.25 19.54
CA LEU A 201 -8.67 -1.46 19.08
C LEU A 201 -8.26 -1.83 17.65
N VAL A 202 -8.53 -3.04 17.19
CA VAL A 202 -8.22 -3.49 15.80
C VAL A 202 -9.27 -2.99 14.81
N CYS A 203 -10.50 -2.74 15.26
CA CYS A 203 -11.56 -2.16 14.41
C CYS A 203 -11.48 -0.63 14.25
N ARG A 204 -10.49 0.04 14.82
CA ARG A 204 -10.28 1.50 14.70
C ARG A 204 -9.11 1.91 13.82
N LEU A 205 -8.53 1.00 13.05
CA LEU A 205 -7.63 1.27 11.94
C LEU A 205 -8.34 0.98 10.63
#